data_289cced15e0ac82a865350765b1518e9
#
_entry.id   289cced15e0ac82a865350765b1518e9
#
_cell.length_a   1.000
_cell.length_b   1.000
_cell.length_c   1.000
_cell.angle_alpha   90.00
_cell.angle_beta   90.00
_cell.angle_gamma   90.00
#
_symmetry.space_group_name_H-M   'P 1'
#
loop_
_entity.id
_entity.type
_entity.pdbx_description
1 polymer ?
#
loop_
_entity_poly.entity_id
_entity_poly.type
_entity_poly.pdbx_seq_one_letter_code
_entity_poly.pdbx_strand_id
1 'polypeptide(L)'
;MKPNVFFLIIDAFRNDEFRKFCRLHPTSNLNKLVSKGNYFSQTVSSADATLLSLASMFTGLYPFKTGIKSEKLNKLNSNVTTFFDFLKLENYNCYGYNPTVVNLANLLPTFENDDSATESSPALTRGLGEKLLQNLDKLKEPWLIFVHSTDLHDPIIIPKEFDQNDFGSNQYERQISAIDNQLGKILKKIDFAKTLVVITADHGTYLKQMNVDNKNINFEDNIKTEILQKEISKKIPAFLDPLKDKIFFSTVERRRKSKLKKIENIPLEPYQRRNLTSEKFNTEHYLFDELVMVPLLFAGYGCSQKKIIGNQIRTVDIFPTLLKILGIKFDENSRDG
;
A
#
# COMPACT_ATOMS: atom_id res chain seq x y z
N MET A 1 -6.62 -6.49 29.76
CA MET A 1 -5.35 -6.05 29.12
C MET A 1 -5.69 -5.49 27.77
N LYS A 2 -5.16 -4.32 27.38
CA LYS A 2 -5.38 -3.76 26.04
C LYS A 2 -4.60 -4.59 25.02
N PRO A 3 -5.19 -4.90 23.83
CA PRO A 3 -4.46 -5.65 22.81
C PRO A 3 -3.38 -4.80 22.12
N ASN A 4 -2.37 -5.46 21.58
CA ASN A 4 -1.40 -4.85 20.71
C ASN A 4 -1.96 -4.72 19.28
N VAL A 5 -1.37 -3.86 18.45
CA VAL A 5 -1.79 -3.65 17.05
C VAL A 5 -0.58 -3.72 16.12
N PHE A 6 -0.58 -4.66 15.19
CA PHE A 6 0.34 -4.71 14.05
C PHE A 6 -0.40 -4.24 12.81
N PHE A 7 -0.08 -3.05 12.32
CA PHE A 7 -0.75 -2.42 11.17
C PHE A 7 0.24 -2.30 10.00
N LEU A 8 0.06 -3.13 8.98
CA LEU A 8 0.90 -3.17 7.80
C LEU A 8 0.16 -2.64 6.57
N ILE A 9 0.73 -1.63 5.94
CA ILE A 9 0.38 -1.19 4.60
C ILE A 9 1.47 -1.65 3.63
N ILE A 10 1.06 -2.30 2.55
CA ILE A 10 1.94 -2.62 1.42
C ILE A 10 1.53 -1.69 0.28
N ASP A 11 2.36 -0.69 -0.01
CA ASP A 11 2.12 0.31 -1.06
C ASP A 11 1.87 -0.37 -2.42
N ALA A 12 0.87 0.12 -3.13
CA ALA A 12 0.52 -0.35 -4.48
C ALA A 12 0.07 -1.83 -4.56
N PHE A 13 -0.44 -2.43 -3.47
CA PHE A 13 -0.86 -3.82 -3.45
C PHE A 13 -2.28 -4.02 -3.97
N ARG A 14 -2.41 -4.67 -5.12
CA ARG A 14 -3.67 -4.96 -5.80
C ARG A 14 -4.41 -6.14 -5.18
N ASN A 15 -5.72 -6.00 -5.05
CA ASN A 15 -6.56 -7.08 -4.51
C ASN A 15 -6.69 -8.30 -5.45
N ASP A 16 -6.73 -8.09 -6.76
CA ASP A 16 -6.81 -9.18 -7.73
C ASP A 16 -5.53 -10.05 -7.73
N GLU A 17 -4.36 -9.42 -7.63
CA GLU A 17 -3.07 -10.11 -7.52
C GLU A 17 -2.91 -10.80 -6.15
N PHE A 18 -3.39 -10.17 -5.05
CA PHE A 18 -3.48 -10.82 -3.76
C PHE A 18 -4.32 -12.10 -3.80
N ARG A 19 -5.53 -12.03 -4.39
CA ARG A 19 -6.43 -13.18 -4.54
C ARG A 19 -5.81 -14.27 -5.42
N LYS A 20 -5.18 -13.89 -6.52
CA LYS A 20 -4.45 -14.78 -7.41
C LYS A 20 -3.34 -15.50 -6.66
N PHE A 21 -2.52 -14.76 -5.92
CA PHE A 21 -1.43 -15.31 -5.10
C PHE A 21 -1.95 -16.33 -4.08
N CYS A 22 -2.97 -15.98 -3.29
CA CYS A 22 -3.55 -16.89 -2.30
C CYS A 22 -4.12 -18.17 -2.92
N ARG A 23 -4.71 -18.08 -4.11
CA ARG A 23 -5.23 -19.24 -4.85
C ARG A 23 -4.10 -20.16 -5.36
N LEU A 24 -3.03 -19.60 -5.88
CA LEU A 24 -1.89 -20.35 -6.41
C LEU A 24 -0.99 -20.91 -5.31
N HIS A 25 -0.94 -20.26 -4.16
CA HIS A 25 -0.11 -20.63 -3.02
C HIS A 25 -0.96 -20.86 -1.74
N PRO A 26 -1.72 -21.96 -1.66
CA PRO A 26 -2.67 -22.22 -0.57
C PRO A 26 -1.99 -22.35 0.80
N THR A 27 -0.69 -22.64 0.84
CA THR A 27 0.11 -22.77 2.06
C THR A 27 0.85 -21.50 2.45
N SER A 28 0.70 -20.40 1.68
CA SER A 28 1.33 -19.10 1.95
C SER A 28 0.88 -18.50 3.28
N ASN A 29 1.69 -17.58 3.82
CA ASN A 29 1.39 -16.92 5.09
C ASN A 29 0.20 -15.95 4.95
N LEU A 30 0.09 -15.27 3.82
CA LEU A 30 -1.07 -14.44 3.49
C LEU A 30 -2.35 -15.28 3.44
N ASN A 31 -2.34 -16.45 2.78
CA ASN A 31 -3.51 -17.32 2.75
C ASN A 31 -3.85 -17.93 4.12
N LYS A 32 -2.85 -18.21 4.95
CA LYS A 32 -3.07 -18.62 6.35
C LYS A 32 -3.75 -17.51 7.16
N LEU A 33 -3.42 -16.24 6.94
CA LEU A 33 -4.12 -15.12 7.57
C LEU A 33 -5.58 -15.03 7.10
N VAL A 34 -5.85 -15.18 5.80
CA VAL A 34 -7.23 -15.28 5.26
C VAL A 34 -8.01 -16.41 5.95
N SER A 35 -7.34 -17.53 6.23
CA SER A 35 -7.99 -18.69 6.88
C SER A 35 -8.24 -18.52 8.38
N LYS A 36 -7.61 -17.54 9.02
CA LYS A 36 -7.69 -17.31 10.48
C LYS A 36 -8.32 -15.98 10.88
N GLY A 37 -8.69 -15.15 9.92
CA GLY A 37 -9.20 -13.81 10.17
C GLY A 37 -10.35 -13.41 9.26
N ASN A 38 -10.66 -12.13 9.24
CA ASN A 38 -11.68 -11.51 8.40
C ASN A 38 -11.00 -10.92 7.15
N TYR A 39 -11.29 -11.47 5.99
CA TYR A 39 -10.87 -10.93 4.71
C TYR A 39 -12.03 -10.22 4.03
N PHE A 40 -11.83 -8.95 3.68
CA PHE A 40 -12.79 -8.13 2.93
C PHE A 40 -12.40 -8.15 1.46
N SER A 41 -13.17 -8.90 0.66
CA SER A 41 -12.81 -9.19 -0.74
C SER A 41 -13.12 -8.05 -1.71
N GLN A 42 -13.83 -7.02 -1.26
CA GLN A 42 -14.21 -5.84 -2.06
C GLN A 42 -13.95 -4.54 -1.28
N THR A 43 -12.68 -4.28 -0.98
CA THR A 43 -12.27 -3.04 -0.32
C THR A 43 -11.83 -2.03 -1.35
N VAL A 44 -12.47 -0.85 -1.34
CA VAL A 44 -12.17 0.25 -2.26
C VAL A 44 -11.37 1.32 -1.53
N SER A 45 -10.20 1.66 -2.05
CA SER A 45 -9.43 2.80 -1.58
C SER A 45 -10.14 4.12 -1.90
N SER A 46 -10.02 5.09 -1.01
CA SER A 46 -10.62 6.42 -1.18
C SER A 46 -9.92 7.27 -2.25
N ALA A 47 -8.75 6.86 -2.72
CA ALA A 47 -7.98 7.49 -3.78
C ALA A 47 -6.99 6.50 -4.41
N ASP A 48 -6.44 6.87 -5.55
CA ASP A 48 -5.38 6.16 -6.28
C ASP A 48 -3.96 6.67 -5.95
N ALA A 49 -3.82 7.37 -4.82
CA ALA A 49 -2.60 8.06 -4.42
C ALA A 49 -2.34 7.94 -2.92
N THR A 50 -1.09 7.71 -2.55
CA THR A 50 -0.66 7.40 -1.17
C THR A 50 -1.19 8.40 -0.14
N LEU A 51 -0.87 9.69 -0.28
CA LEU A 51 -1.21 10.67 0.78
C LEU A 51 -2.72 10.84 0.97
N LEU A 52 -3.50 10.82 -0.12
CA LEU A 52 -4.96 10.95 -0.05
C LEU A 52 -5.60 9.70 0.59
N SER A 53 -5.14 8.52 0.20
CA SER A 53 -5.63 7.25 0.75
C SER A 53 -5.31 7.11 2.23
N LEU A 54 -4.07 7.40 2.63
CA LEU A 54 -3.65 7.35 4.03
C LEU A 54 -4.41 8.38 4.88
N ALA A 55 -4.60 9.59 4.37
CA ALA A 55 -5.38 10.60 5.08
C ALA A 55 -6.79 10.10 5.38
N SER A 56 -7.46 9.49 4.39
CA SER A 56 -8.78 8.91 4.59
C SER A 56 -8.77 7.74 5.57
N MET A 57 -7.84 6.83 5.39
CA MET A 57 -7.71 5.63 6.22
C MET A 57 -7.44 5.97 7.69
N PHE A 58 -6.58 6.97 7.95
CA PHE A 58 -6.18 7.32 9.31
C PHE A 58 -7.20 8.20 10.03
N THR A 59 -8.01 8.96 9.29
CA THR A 59 -8.99 9.90 9.87
C THR A 59 -10.43 9.40 9.84
N GLY A 60 -10.74 8.40 9.01
CA GLY A 60 -12.13 8.01 8.75
C GLY A 60 -12.92 9.07 7.97
N LEU A 61 -12.23 9.99 7.26
CA LEU A 61 -12.83 11.06 6.46
C LEU A 61 -12.41 10.96 5.00
N TYR A 62 -13.27 11.38 4.08
CA TYR A 62 -12.86 11.49 2.68
C TYR A 62 -11.78 12.57 2.46
N PRO A 63 -10.92 12.45 1.43
CA PRO A 63 -9.75 13.33 1.25
C PRO A 63 -10.07 14.81 1.26
N PHE A 64 -11.19 15.23 0.66
CA PHE A 64 -11.58 16.63 0.59
C PHE A 64 -11.92 17.28 1.95
N LYS A 65 -12.13 16.47 3.01
CA LYS A 65 -12.36 16.93 4.40
C LYS A 65 -11.07 17.00 5.21
N THR A 66 -10.00 16.33 4.77
CA THR A 66 -8.78 16.16 5.57
C THR A 66 -7.77 17.31 5.44
N GLY A 67 -7.86 18.10 4.37
CA GLY A 67 -6.84 19.07 3.98
C GLY A 67 -5.81 18.53 2.98
N ILE A 68 -5.71 17.19 2.84
CA ILE A 68 -4.86 16.55 1.84
C ILE A 68 -5.67 16.46 0.54
N LYS A 69 -5.36 17.35 -0.43
CA LYS A 69 -6.14 17.51 -1.67
C LYS A 69 -5.43 16.96 -2.92
N SER A 70 -4.15 16.64 -2.81
CA SER A 70 -3.34 16.16 -3.93
C SER A 70 -2.08 15.46 -3.41
N GLU A 71 -1.31 14.82 -4.29
CA GLU A 71 0.03 14.30 -3.99
C GLU A 71 1.08 15.42 -3.77
N LYS A 72 0.76 16.68 -4.01
CA LYS A 72 1.58 17.79 -3.57
C LYS A 72 1.53 17.84 -2.04
N LEU A 73 2.61 18.28 -1.41
CA LEU A 73 2.80 18.30 0.05
C LEU A 73 1.77 19.18 0.76
N ASN A 74 0.50 18.77 0.73
CA ASN A 74 -0.52 19.32 1.60
C ASN A 74 -0.38 18.65 2.98
N LYS A 75 -0.74 19.39 4.01
CA LYS A 75 -0.74 18.89 5.39
C LYS A 75 -2.15 18.59 5.86
N LEU A 76 -2.27 17.62 6.77
CA LEU A 76 -3.50 17.37 7.49
C LEU A 76 -3.96 18.64 8.20
N ASN A 77 -5.26 18.95 8.14
CA ASN A 77 -5.84 20.06 8.89
C ASN A 77 -5.64 19.84 10.39
N SER A 78 -5.26 20.89 11.12
CA SER A 78 -4.93 20.81 12.56
C SER A 78 -6.09 20.41 13.47
N ASN A 79 -7.33 20.54 13.00
CA ASN A 79 -8.55 20.13 13.71
C ASN A 79 -9.00 18.70 13.39
N VAL A 80 -8.28 17.99 12.53
CA VAL A 80 -8.60 16.60 12.15
C VAL A 80 -7.71 15.65 12.94
N THR A 81 -8.33 14.72 13.66
CA THR A 81 -7.66 13.68 14.43
C THR A 81 -7.58 12.37 13.66
N THR A 82 -6.49 11.65 13.86
CA THR A 82 -6.22 10.32 13.32
C THR A 82 -6.51 9.23 14.36
N PHE A 83 -6.60 7.98 13.97
CA PHE A 83 -6.71 6.89 14.95
C PHE A 83 -5.47 6.81 15.88
N PHE A 84 -4.32 7.30 15.44
CA PHE A 84 -3.12 7.37 16.29
C PHE A 84 -3.33 8.27 17.50
N ASP A 85 -4.04 9.39 17.35
CA ASP A 85 -4.34 10.30 18.44
C ASP A 85 -5.20 9.60 19.50
N PHE A 86 -6.22 8.84 19.08
CA PHE A 86 -7.04 8.04 19.99
C PHE A 86 -6.24 6.96 20.71
N LEU A 87 -5.35 6.27 20.01
CA LEU A 87 -4.47 5.26 20.62
C LEU A 87 -3.52 5.87 21.64
N LYS A 88 -2.94 7.05 21.35
CA LYS A 88 -2.09 7.76 22.32
C LYS A 88 -2.85 8.19 23.57
N LEU A 89 -4.08 8.68 23.42
CA LEU A 89 -4.96 8.99 24.56
C LEU A 89 -5.25 7.75 25.42
N GLU A 90 -5.25 6.58 24.82
CA GLU A 90 -5.39 5.29 25.49
C GLU A 90 -4.05 4.69 25.96
N ASN A 91 -2.98 5.51 26.00
CA ASN A 91 -1.63 5.12 26.45
C ASN A 91 -0.99 3.97 25.65
N TYR A 92 -1.24 3.91 24.33
CA TYR A 92 -0.48 3.03 23.46
C TYR A 92 0.90 3.62 23.16
N ASN A 93 1.94 2.77 23.22
CA ASN A 93 3.27 3.10 22.72
C ASN A 93 3.26 2.91 21.19
N CYS A 94 3.34 4.00 20.43
CA CYS A 94 3.25 3.97 18.97
C CYS A 94 4.66 3.90 18.37
N TYR A 95 4.92 2.84 17.61
CA TYR A 95 6.14 2.65 16.82
C TYR A 95 5.82 2.72 15.34
N GLY A 96 6.74 3.22 14.52
CA GLY A 96 6.49 3.39 13.09
C GLY A 96 7.68 3.09 12.20
N TYR A 97 7.38 2.65 10.97
CA TYR A 97 8.33 2.54 9.87
C TYR A 97 7.60 2.95 8.58
N ASN A 98 7.96 4.10 8.02
CA ASN A 98 7.20 4.74 6.95
C ASN A 98 8.09 5.53 5.97
N PRO A 99 7.60 5.75 4.73
CA PRO A 99 8.28 6.63 3.78
C PRO A 99 8.32 8.09 4.26
N THR A 100 9.43 8.77 4.00
CA THR A 100 9.64 10.18 4.37
C THR A 100 8.49 11.09 3.90
N VAL A 101 7.93 10.85 2.72
CA VAL A 101 6.85 11.66 2.16
C VAL A 101 5.60 11.66 3.03
N VAL A 102 5.28 10.54 3.68
CA VAL A 102 4.11 10.41 4.56
C VAL A 102 4.28 11.26 5.83
N ASN A 103 5.50 11.28 6.38
CA ASN A 103 5.82 12.08 7.56
C ASN A 103 5.66 13.59 7.30
N LEU A 104 6.01 14.04 6.09
CA LEU A 104 5.91 15.46 5.71
C LEU A 104 4.46 15.97 5.62
N ALA A 105 3.48 15.10 5.51
CA ALA A 105 2.06 15.46 5.41
C ALA A 105 1.35 15.64 6.77
N ASN A 106 2.05 15.49 7.90
CA ASN A 106 1.51 15.52 9.27
C ASN A 106 0.39 14.47 9.49
N LEU A 107 0.50 13.33 8.83
CA LEU A 107 -0.45 12.21 8.95
C LEU A 107 -0.11 11.27 10.09
N LEU A 108 1.12 11.30 10.56
CA LEU A 108 1.66 10.36 11.54
C LEU A 108 1.98 11.06 12.85
N PRO A 109 1.86 10.35 13.98
CA PRO A 109 2.29 10.86 15.27
C PRO A 109 3.82 10.87 15.36
N THR A 110 4.36 11.51 16.40
CA THR A 110 5.72 11.21 16.85
C THR A 110 5.74 9.77 17.37
N PHE A 111 6.63 8.95 16.84
CA PHE A 111 6.79 7.55 17.24
C PHE A 111 7.82 7.39 18.36
N GLU A 112 7.70 6.31 19.15
CA GLU A 112 8.69 5.97 20.19
C GLU A 112 10.09 5.68 19.62
N ASN A 113 10.14 5.27 18.33
CA ASN A 113 11.37 5.05 17.58
C ASN A 113 11.61 6.15 16.51
N ASP A 114 11.34 7.41 16.84
CA ASP A 114 11.32 8.52 15.87
C ASP A 114 12.62 8.65 15.06
N ASP A 115 13.78 8.48 15.70
CA ASP A 115 15.10 8.50 15.05
C ASP A 115 15.27 7.47 13.93
N SER A 116 14.45 6.42 13.92
CA SER A 116 14.54 5.31 12.96
C SER A 116 13.23 4.99 12.24
N ALA A 117 12.20 5.80 12.47
CA ALA A 117 10.85 5.56 11.94
C ALA A 117 10.74 5.88 10.45
N THR A 118 11.60 6.75 9.93
CA THR A 118 11.44 7.31 8.58
C THR A 118 12.62 6.94 7.68
N GLU A 119 12.31 6.37 6.54
CA GLU A 119 13.26 6.05 5.46
C GLU A 119 12.70 6.53 4.12
N SER A 120 13.55 6.72 3.11
CA SER A 120 13.09 7.18 1.78
C SER A 120 12.19 6.14 1.09
N SER A 121 12.49 4.86 1.27
CA SER A 121 11.76 3.74 0.66
C SER A 121 11.88 2.48 1.51
N PRO A 122 11.20 2.41 2.68
CA PRO A 122 11.25 1.26 3.55
C PRO A 122 10.59 0.05 2.87
N ALA A 123 11.25 -1.10 2.88
CA ALA A 123 10.75 -2.31 2.25
C ALA A 123 11.04 -3.54 3.12
N LEU A 124 10.03 -4.38 3.34
CA LEU A 124 10.14 -5.60 4.14
C LEU A 124 11.27 -6.51 3.64
N THR A 125 11.39 -6.63 2.32
CA THR A 125 12.39 -7.51 1.70
C THR A 125 13.79 -6.90 1.58
N ARG A 126 13.95 -5.62 1.96
CA ARG A 126 15.21 -4.87 1.87
C ARG A 126 15.66 -4.30 3.21
N GLY A 127 15.61 -5.12 4.25
CA GLY A 127 16.14 -4.81 5.58
C GLY A 127 15.10 -4.40 6.61
N LEU A 128 13.95 -3.82 6.22
CA LEU A 128 12.89 -3.46 7.17
C LEU A 128 12.36 -4.70 7.91
N GLY A 129 12.17 -5.82 7.22
CA GLY A 129 11.70 -7.05 7.83
C GLY A 129 12.64 -7.55 8.93
N GLU A 130 13.95 -7.52 8.71
CA GLU A 130 14.95 -7.90 9.72
C GLU A 130 14.98 -6.91 10.90
N LYS A 131 14.84 -5.61 10.63
CA LYS A 131 14.72 -4.56 11.65
C LYS A 131 13.50 -4.78 12.54
N LEU A 132 12.35 -5.15 11.96
CA LEU A 132 11.15 -5.53 12.70
C LEU A 132 11.39 -6.75 13.59
N LEU A 133 12.00 -7.82 13.05
CA LEU A 133 12.29 -9.04 13.79
C LEU A 133 13.21 -8.79 15.01
N GLN A 134 14.14 -7.86 14.91
CA GLN A 134 15.06 -7.49 16.00
C GLN A 134 14.39 -6.66 17.10
N ASN A 135 13.31 -5.95 16.77
CA ASN A 135 12.70 -4.97 17.67
C ASN A 135 11.36 -5.41 18.26
N LEU A 136 10.61 -6.33 17.63
CA LEU A 136 9.28 -6.74 18.10
C LEU A 136 9.26 -7.18 19.58
N ASP A 137 10.28 -7.93 20.03
CA ASP A 137 10.36 -8.44 21.40
C ASP A 137 10.70 -7.35 22.43
N LYS A 138 11.04 -6.12 21.99
CA LYS A 138 11.45 -4.99 22.84
C LYS A 138 10.34 -3.95 23.02
N LEU A 139 9.21 -4.12 22.34
CA LEU A 139 8.11 -3.15 22.35
C LEU A 139 7.40 -3.15 23.72
N LYS A 140 7.07 -1.95 24.22
CA LYS A 140 6.30 -1.80 25.47
C LYS A 140 4.81 -1.95 25.18
N GLU A 141 4.15 -2.90 25.86
CA GLU A 141 2.71 -3.09 25.76
C GLU A 141 1.90 -2.02 26.54
N PRO A 142 0.71 -1.63 26.10
CA PRO A 142 0.14 -1.95 24.77
C PRO A 142 0.87 -1.17 23.69
N TRP A 143 1.19 -1.83 22.59
CA TRP A 143 1.85 -1.17 21.47
C TRP A 143 1.01 -1.17 20.19
N LEU A 144 1.15 -0.12 19.41
CA LEU A 144 0.87 -0.10 17.98
C LEU A 144 2.20 -0.07 17.24
N ILE A 145 2.40 -0.97 16.28
CA ILE A 145 3.44 -0.83 15.28
C ILE A 145 2.81 -0.58 13.92
N PHE A 146 3.11 0.55 13.33
CA PHE A 146 2.68 0.94 11.99
C PHE A 146 3.82 0.72 11.01
N VAL A 147 3.55 -0.01 9.95
CA VAL A 147 4.52 -0.30 8.89
C VAL A 147 3.93 0.06 7.55
N HIS A 148 4.60 0.94 6.82
CA HIS A 148 4.27 1.24 5.43
C HIS A 148 5.42 0.78 4.55
N SER A 149 5.25 -0.35 3.88
CA SER A 149 6.25 -0.98 3.03
C SER A 149 6.07 -0.59 1.58
N THR A 150 7.17 -0.23 0.92
CA THR A 150 7.21 0.19 -0.50
C THR A 150 7.65 -0.94 -1.44
N ASP A 151 7.55 -2.18 -1.02
CA ASP A 151 8.04 -3.34 -1.80
C ASP A 151 7.42 -3.47 -3.20
N LEU A 152 6.14 -3.10 -3.37
CA LEU A 152 5.43 -3.17 -4.66
C LEU A 152 5.34 -1.83 -5.38
N HIS A 153 5.88 -0.75 -4.78
CA HIS A 153 5.99 0.54 -5.43
C HIS A 153 7.12 0.53 -6.48
N ASP A 154 6.86 1.09 -7.66
CA ASP A 154 7.88 1.21 -8.73
C ASP A 154 9.09 2.09 -8.31
N PRO A 155 10.32 1.69 -8.60
CA PRO A 155 10.74 0.43 -9.24
C PRO A 155 10.72 -0.75 -8.26
N ILE A 156 10.17 -1.88 -8.68
CA ILE A 156 10.17 -3.12 -7.89
C ILE A 156 11.59 -3.71 -7.89
N ILE A 157 12.12 -4.00 -6.70
CA ILE A 157 13.47 -4.56 -6.51
C ILE A 157 13.32 -5.91 -5.83
N ILE A 158 13.43 -6.99 -6.61
CA ILE A 158 13.25 -8.35 -6.14
C ILE A 158 14.56 -8.87 -5.52
N PRO A 159 14.52 -9.52 -4.34
CA PRO A 159 15.67 -10.26 -3.83
C PRO A 159 16.06 -11.38 -4.81
N LYS A 160 17.37 -11.60 -5.01
CA LYS A 160 17.91 -12.54 -6.02
C LYS A 160 17.33 -13.95 -5.90
N GLU A 161 17.11 -14.43 -4.69
CA GLU A 161 16.54 -15.74 -4.39
C GLU A 161 15.09 -15.91 -4.85
N PHE A 162 14.37 -14.81 -5.02
CA PHE A 162 12.98 -14.78 -5.51
C PHE A 162 12.87 -14.43 -7.00
N ASP A 163 13.95 -14.00 -7.65
CA ASP A 163 13.91 -13.63 -9.08
C ASP A 163 13.96 -14.87 -9.99
N GLN A 164 13.02 -15.79 -9.79
CA GLN A 164 12.85 -17.03 -10.53
C GLN A 164 11.37 -17.27 -10.83
N ASN A 165 11.10 -18.04 -11.90
CA ASN A 165 9.72 -18.30 -12.36
C ASN A 165 8.87 -19.08 -11.36
N ASP A 166 9.48 -19.85 -10.48
CA ASP A 166 8.80 -20.62 -9.43
C ASP A 166 8.08 -19.73 -8.42
N PHE A 167 8.51 -18.48 -8.29
CA PHE A 167 7.93 -17.49 -7.38
C PHE A 167 6.92 -16.55 -8.04
N GLY A 168 6.76 -16.61 -9.35
CA GLY A 168 5.80 -15.80 -10.08
C GLY A 168 6.19 -15.60 -11.56
N SER A 169 5.20 -15.28 -12.38
CA SER A 169 5.35 -15.12 -13.83
C SER A 169 5.86 -13.72 -14.23
N ASN A 170 5.88 -12.77 -13.29
CA ASN A 170 6.35 -11.41 -13.48
C ASN A 170 6.98 -10.86 -12.18
N GLN A 171 7.63 -9.70 -12.24
CA GLN A 171 8.31 -9.10 -11.10
C GLN A 171 7.37 -8.81 -9.93
N TYR A 172 6.15 -8.37 -10.19
CA TYR A 172 5.17 -8.06 -9.15
C TYR A 172 4.78 -9.31 -8.36
N GLU A 173 4.50 -10.43 -9.02
CA GLU A 173 4.18 -11.72 -8.39
C GLU A 173 5.35 -12.27 -7.58
N ARG A 174 6.57 -12.21 -8.13
CA ARG A 174 7.79 -12.62 -7.41
C ARG A 174 8.02 -11.79 -6.16
N GLN A 175 7.75 -10.50 -6.23
CA GLN A 175 7.87 -9.62 -5.06
C GLN A 175 6.80 -9.95 -3.99
N ILE A 176 5.57 -10.31 -4.37
CA ILE A 176 4.56 -10.81 -3.41
C ILE A 176 5.07 -12.06 -2.70
N SER A 177 5.70 -13.00 -3.43
CA SER A 177 6.30 -14.20 -2.84
C SER A 177 7.40 -13.87 -1.82
N ALA A 178 8.25 -12.90 -2.12
CA ALA A 178 9.29 -12.43 -1.20
C ALA A 178 8.69 -11.76 0.04
N ILE A 179 7.66 -10.92 -0.14
CA ILE A 179 6.91 -10.30 0.97
C ILE A 179 6.27 -11.37 1.86
N ASP A 180 5.59 -12.35 1.28
CA ASP A 180 4.94 -13.44 2.02
C ASP A 180 5.94 -14.22 2.88
N ASN A 181 7.11 -14.51 2.34
CA ASN A 181 8.17 -15.18 3.08
C ASN A 181 8.65 -14.35 4.28
N GLN A 182 8.90 -13.05 4.08
CA GLN A 182 9.35 -12.16 5.15
C GLN A 182 8.25 -11.93 6.19
N LEU A 183 7.01 -11.76 5.73
CA LEU A 183 5.84 -11.63 6.61
C LEU A 183 5.66 -12.89 7.47
N GLY A 184 5.88 -14.08 6.91
CA GLY A 184 5.81 -15.34 7.65
C GLY A 184 6.78 -15.41 8.83
N LYS A 185 7.98 -14.84 8.71
CA LYS A 185 8.94 -14.75 9.82
C LYS A 185 8.43 -13.80 10.92
N ILE A 186 7.89 -12.64 10.52
CA ILE A 186 7.34 -11.64 11.45
C ILE A 186 6.13 -12.21 12.20
N LEU A 187 5.18 -12.82 11.50
CA LEU A 187 3.95 -13.37 12.09
C LEU A 187 4.19 -14.50 13.09
N LYS A 188 5.32 -15.23 12.98
CA LYS A 188 5.72 -16.23 13.97
C LYS A 188 6.06 -15.63 15.35
N LYS A 189 6.44 -14.35 15.39
CA LYS A 189 6.73 -13.62 16.64
C LYS A 189 5.50 -12.94 17.24
N ILE A 190 4.39 -12.88 16.50
CA ILE A 190 3.18 -12.21 16.95
C ILE A 190 2.27 -13.18 17.71
N ASP A 191 1.91 -12.82 18.94
CA ASP A 191 0.85 -13.49 19.69
C ASP A 191 -0.52 -13.01 19.22
N PHE A 192 -1.18 -13.80 18.37
CA PHE A 192 -2.51 -13.48 17.83
C PHE A 192 -3.61 -13.40 18.87
N ALA A 193 -3.44 -14.00 20.05
CA ALA A 193 -4.43 -13.89 21.13
C ALA A 193 -4.42 -12.48 21.76
N LYS A 194 -3.29 -11.78 21.69
CA LYS A 194 -3.11 -10.44 22.27
C LYS A 194 -2.94 -9.34 21.22
N THR A 195 -2.80 -9.68 19.96
CA THR A 195 -2.47 -8.71 18.91
C THR A 195 -3.52 -8.73 17.80
N LEU A 196 -4.06 -7.57 17.48
CA LEU A 196 -4.82 -7.33 16.26
C LEU A 196 -3.84 -7.08 15.11
N VAL A 197 -3.89 -7.91 14.09
CA VAL A 197 -3.11 -7.78 12.86
C VAL A 197 -4.01 -7.19 11.77
N VAL A 198 -3.59 -6.05 11.20
CA VAL A 198 -4.27 -5.41 10.06
C VAL A 198 -3.29 -5.36 8.89
N ILE A 199 -3.69 -5.90 7.74
CA ILE A 199 -2.91 -5.82 6.50
C ILE A 199 -3.80 -5.26 5.41
N THR A 200 -3.31 -4.21 4.75
CA THR A 200 -4.00 -3.55 3.64
C THR A 200 -3.02 -2.91 2.67
N ALA A 201 -3.53 -2.17 1.71
CA ALA A 201 -2.77 -1.24 0.87
C ALA A 201 -3.43 0.14 0.86
N ASP A 202 -2.67 1.12 0.45
CA ASP A 202 -3.16 2.47 0.23
C ASP A 202 -3.89 2.59 -1.13
N HIS A 203 -3.30 2.04 -2.19
CA HIS A 203 -3.87 1.94 -3.54
C HIS A 203 -3.27 0.74 -4.29
N GLY A 204 -3.73 0.51 -5.51
CA GLY A 204 -3.17 -0.44 -6.45
C GLY A 204 -2.22 0.21 -7.47
N THR A 205 -1.91 -0.51 -8.55
CA THR A 205 -1.02 -0.02 -9.61
C THR A 205 -1.30 -0.69 -10.94
N TYR A 206 -0.84 -0.10 -12.05
CA TYR A 206 -0.84 -0.76 -13.34
C TYR A 206 0.39 -1.64 -13.50
N LEU A 207 0.18 -2.88 -13.95
CA LEU A 207 1.28 -3.81 -14.22
C LEU A 207 1.93 -3.49 -15.56
N LYS A 208 3.24 -3.44 -15.58
CA LYS A 208 4.04 -3.16 -16.79
C LYS A 208 4.50 -4.44 -17.50
N GLN A 209 4.32 -5.59 -16.86
CA GLN A 209 4.62 -6.90 -17.40
C GLN A 209 3.42 -7.83 -17.27
N MET A 210 3.13 -8.56 -18.34
CA MET A 210 2.01 -9.50 -18.37
C MET A 210 2.30 -10.65 -19.35
N ASN A 211 1.95 -11.87 -18.96
CA ASN A 211 1.98 -13.02 -19.85
C ASN A 211 0.58 -13.23 -20.46
N VAL A 212 0.49 -13.15 -21.77
CA VAL A 212 -0.75 -13.38 -22.52
C VAL A 212 -0.46 -14.39 -23.63
N ASP A 213 -1.20 -15.50 -23.63
CA ASP A 213 -1.06 -16.58 -24.65
C ASP A 213 0.41 -17.01 -24.86
N ASN A 214 1.14 -17.27 -23.77
CA ASN A 214 2.56 -17.61 -23.76
C ASN A 214 3.50 -16.52 -24.32
N LYS A 215 3.03 -15.32 -24.57
CA LYS A 215 3.85 -14.17 -24.92
C LYS A 215 4.09 -13.31 -23.70
N ASN A 216 5.34 -13.10 -23.34
CA ASN A 216 5.72 -12.16 -22.29
C ASN A 216 5.77 -10.75 -22.88
N ILE A 217 4.85 -9.90 -22.47
CA ILE A 217 4.80 -8.47 -22.81
C ILE A 217 5.42 -7.72 -21.64
N ASN A 218 6.52 -7.02 -21.89
CA ASN A 218 7.24 -6.29 -20.86
C ASN A 218 7.54 -4.87 -21.31
N PHE A 219 7.11 -3.88 -20.51
CA PHE A 219 7.37 -2.45 -20.69
C PHE A 219 8.23 -1.85 -19.57
N GLU A 220 8.90 -2.68 -18.77
CA GLU A 220 9.69 -2.23 -17.61
C GLU A 220 10.92 -1.40 -17.97
N ASP A 221 11.46 -1.56 -19.17
CA ASP A 221 12.59 -0.73 -19.66
C ASP A 221 12.29 0.78 -19.62
N ASN A 222 11.02 1.15 -19.61
CA ASN A 222 10.60 2.54 -19.47
C ASN A 222 10.85 3.10 -18.06
N ILE A 223 10.95 2.26 -17.03
CA ILE A 223 11.18 2.68 -15.63
C ILE A 223 12.53 3.40 -15.50
N LYS A 224 13.60 2.86 -16.10
CA LYS A 224 14.92 3.49 -16.07
C LYS A 224 14.88 4.89 -16.66
N THR A 225 14.12 5.05 -17.74
CA THR A 225 13.93 6.35 -18.41
C THR A 225 13.11 7.31 -17.53
N GLU A 226 12.12 6.81 -16.78
CA GLU A 226 11.33 7.61 -15.83
C GLU A 226 12.15 8.10 -14.66
N ILE A 227 13.00 7.23 -14.09
CA ILE A 227 13.92 7.61 -13.01
C ILE A 227 14.88 8.69 -13.50
N LEU A 228 15.50 8.49 -14.67
CA LEU A 228 16.42 9.46 -15.25
C LEU A 228 15.73 10.82 -15.51
N GLN A 229 14.50 10.82 -15.98
CA GLN A 229 13.72 12.04 -16.20
C GLN A 229 13.34 12.74 -14.89
N LYS A 230 13.00 12.00 -13.84
CA LYS A 230 12.77 12.57 -12.49
C LYS A 230 14.02 13.25 -11.97
N GLU A 231 15.19 12.66 -12.18
CA GLU A 231 16.48 13.23 -11.78
C GLU A 231 16.83 14.50 -12.55
N ILE A 232 16.63 14.49 -13.88
CA ILE A 232 16.84 15.66 -14.73
C ILE A 232 15.86 16.78 -14.35
N SER A 233 14.60 16.45 -14.09
CA SER A 233 13.57 17.43 -13.75
C SER A 233 13.83 18.17 -12.44
N LYS A 234 14.52 17.56 -11.48
CA LYS A 234 14.93 18.22 -10.22
C LYS A 234 15.97 19.32 -10.42
N LYS A 235 16.70 19.30 -11.53
CA LYS A 235 17.74 20.28 -11.86
C LYS A 235 17.22 21.49 -12.65
N ILE A 236 15.94 21.49 -13.04
CA ILE A 236 15.33 22.57 -13.82
C ILE A 236 14.77 23.64 -12.86
N PRO A 237 15.10 24.93 -13.06
CA PRO A 237 14.59 26.01 -12.23
C PRO A 237 13.06 26.12 -12.25
N ALA A 238 12.46 26.49 -11.09
CA ALA A 238 11.00 26.51 -10.89
C ALA A 238 10.25 27.47 -11.85
N PHE A 239 10.87 28.52 -12.35
CA PHE A 239 10.21 29.43 -13.30
C PHE A 239 9.93 28.78 -14.68
N LEU A 240 10.54 27.61 -14.97
CA LEU A 240 10.31 26.81 -16.19
C LEU A 240 9.29 25.67 -15.97
N ASP A 241 8.65 25.59 -14.80
CA ASP A 241 7.70 24.51 -14.47
C ASP A 241 6.57 24.35 -15.51
N PRO A 242 5.92 25.40 -16.06
CA PRO A 242 4.89 25.21 -17.07
C PRO A 242 5.41 24.55 -18.36
N LEU A 243 6.65 24.87 -18.77
CA LEU A 243 7.28 24.25 -19.92
C LEU A 243 7.69 22.82 -19.62
N LYS A 244 8.21 22.57 -18.44
CA LYS A 244 8.57 21.25 -17.92
C LYS A 244 7.35 20.32 -17.88
N ASP A 245 6.22 20.79 -17.36
CA ASP A 245 4.97 20.01 -17.32
C ASP A 245 4.49 19.66 -18.72
N LYS A 246 4.50 20.62 -19.65
CA LYS A 246 4.12 20.38 -21.06
C LYS A 246 5.03 19.33 -21.73
N ILE A 247 6.34 19.39 -21.52
CA ILE A 247 7.29 18.40 -22.03
C ILE A 247 7.04 17.03 -21.38
N PHE A 248 6.81 17.01 -20.08
CA PHE A 248 6.54 15.80 -19.34
C PHE A 248 5.28 15.08 -19.88
N PHE A 249 4.15 15.78 -19.95
CA PHE A 249 2.90 15.20 -20.48
C PHE A 249 3.01 14.77 -21.93
N SER A 250 3.69 15.55 -22.77
CA SER A 250 3.96 15.16 -24.17
C SER A 250 4.79 13.86 -24.25
N THR A 251 5.72 13.66 -23.32
CA THR A 251 6.56 12.46 -23.28
C THR A 251 5.75 11.25 -22.80
N VAL A 252 4.92 11.42 -21.77
CA VAL A 252 3.98 10.38 -21.28
C VAL A 252 3.08 9.91 -22.42
N GLU A 253 2.47 10.83 -23.17
CA GLU A 253 1.58 10.50 -24.27
C GLU A 253 2.30 9.82 -25.45
N ARG A 254 3.54 10.21 -25.76
CA ARG A 254 4.35 9.52 -26.77
C ARG A 254 4.68 8.09 -26.35
N ARG A 255 4.98 7.85 -25.08
CA ARG A 255 5.21 6.50 -24.53
C ARG A 255 3.96 5.65 -24.64
N ARG A 256 2.81 6.19 -24.23
CA ARG A 256 1.52 5.50 -24.34
C ARG A 256 1.25 5.09 -25.79
N LYS A 257 1.40 5.99 -26.76
CA LYS A 257 1.25 5.68 -28.18
C LYS A 257 2.23 4.61 -28.66
N SER A 258 3.48 4.66 -28.20
CA SER A 258 4.48 3.64 -28.52
C SER A 258 4.10 2.25 -27.96
N LYS A 259 3.58 2.20 -26.71
CA LYS A 259 3.08 0.95 -26.12
C LYS A 259 1.89 0.41 -26.89
N LEU A 260 0.91 1.26 -27.22
CA LEU A 260 -0.26 0.87 -28.02
C LEU A 260 0.14 0.26 -29.36
N LYS A 261 1.11 0.86 -30.06
CA LYS A 261 1.63 0.34 -31.33
C LYS A 261 2.29 -1.04 -31.17
N LYS A 262 3.05 -1.26 -30.09
CA LYS A 262 3.71 -2.54 -29.82
C LYS A 262 2.73 -3.69 -29.58
N ILE A 263 1.54 -3.41 -29.07
CA ILE A 263 0.52 -4.43 -28.76
C ILE A 263 -0.67 -4.40 -29.74
N GLU A 264 -0.60 -3.64 -30.82
CA GLU A 264 -1.69 -3.45 -31.79
C GLU A 264 -2.21 -4.79 -32.33
N ASN A 265 -1.30 -5.70 -32.68
CA ASN A 265 -1.59 -7.00 -33.26
C ASN A 265 -1.65 -8.15 -32.23
N ILE A 266 -1.70 -7.83 -30.93
CA ILE A 266 -1.83 -8.84 -29.87
C ILE A 266 -3.30 -8.85 -29.43
N PRO A 267 -3.97 -10.02 -29.43
CA PRO A 267 -5.36 -10.13 -28.99
C PRO A 267 -5.40 -9.99 -27.45
N LEU A 268 -5.56 -8.77 -26.98
CA LEU A 268 -5.64 -8.43 -25.55
C LEU A 268 -7.07 -8.07 -25.19
N GLU A 269 -7.53 -8.60 -24.06
CA GLU A 269 -8.75 -8.13 -23.41
C GLU A 269 -8.61 -6.64 -23.03
N PRO A 270 -9.73 -5.88 -22.98
CA PRO A 270 -9.69 -4.45 -22.62
C PRO A 270 -8.93 -4.18 -21.31
N TYR A 271 -9.09 -5.03 -20.30
CA TYR A 271 -8.39 -4.98 -19.03
C TYR A 271 -6.87 -5.14 -19.20
N GLN A 272 -6.42 -6.14 -19.96
CA GLN A 272 -5.00 -6.39 -20.21
C GLN A 272 -4.35 -5.23 -20.95
N ARG A 273 -5.05 -4.72 -22.00
CA ARG A 273 -4.62 -3.55 -22.77
C ARG A 273 -4.47 -2.32 -21.88
N ARG A 274 -5.47 -2.04 -21.03
CA ARG A 274 -5.44 -0.92 -20.08
C ARG A 274 -4.24 -1.02 -19.12
N ASN A 275 -4.03 -2.16 -18.48
CA ASN A 275 -2.91 -2.38 -17.58
C ASN A 275 -1.55 -2.07 -18.24
N LEU A 276 -1.32 -2.62 -19.43
CA LEU A 276 -0.04 -2.49 -20.13
C LEU A 276 0.23 -1.08 -20.68
N THR A 277 -0.80 -0.33 -21.02
CA THR A 277 -0.66 0.97 -21.70
C THR A 277 -0.90 2.18 -20.82
N SER A 278 -1.50 2.00 -19.65
CA SER A 278 -1.75 3.10 -18.72
C SER A 278 -0.46 3.59 -18.07
N GLU A 279 -0.41 4.88 -17.85
CA GLU A 279 0.68 5.56 -17.15
C GLU A 279 0.12 6.24 -15.90
N LYS A 280 0.85 6.19 -14.78
CA LYS A 280 0.40 6.76 -13.50
C LYS A 280 0.04 8.26 -13.58
N PHE A 281 0.67 8.98 -14.50
CA PHE A 281 0.45 10.42 -14.71
C PHE A 281 -0.27 10.71 -16.03
N ASN A 282 -1.17 9.83 -16.45
CA ASN A 282 -1.98 10.08 -17.62
C ASN A 282 -2.96 11.24 -17.36
N THR A 283 -3.26 12.02 -18.40
CA THR A 283 -4.28 13.08 -18.34
C THR A 283 -5.71 12.53 -18.20
N GLU A 284 -5.89 11.24 -18.45
CA GLU A 284 -7.12 10.50 -18.23
C GLU A 284 -7.02 9.82 -16.84
N HIS A 285 -7.50 10.48 -15.81
CA HIS A 285 -7.61 9.92 -14.46
C HIS A 285 -8.85 9.07 -14.35
N TYR A 286 -8.69 7.76 -14.38
CA TYR A 286 -9.77 6.81 -14.17
C TYR A 286 -9.49 6.02 -12.90
N LEU A 287 -10.47 5.97 -12.00
CA LEU A 287 -10.45 5.14 -10.78
C LEU A 287 -10.86 3.70 -11.15
N PHE A 288 -10.00 3.04 -11.90
CA PHE A 288 -10.20 1.63 -12.23
C PHE A 288 -9.85 0.73 -11.05
N ASP A 289 -10.44 -0.47 -11.02
CA ASP A 289 -10.23 -1.46 -9.96
C ASP A 289 -8.75 -1.76 -9.72
N GLU A 290 -7.91 -1.73 -10.76
CA GLU A 290 -6.46 -1.92 -10.65
C GLU A 290 -5.76 -0.91 -9.76
N LEU A 291 -6.36 0.27 -9.59
CA LEU A 291 -5.82 1.35 -8.78
C LEU A 291 -6.48 1.46 -7.41
N VAL A 292 -7.76 1.08 -7.29
CA VAL A 292 -8.52 1.35 -6.06
C VAL A 292 -8.97 0.10 -5.32
N MET A 293 -9.01 -1.08 -5.95
CA MET A 293 -9.32 -2.31 -5.24
C MET A 293 -8.09 -2.84 -4.50
N VAL A 294 -8.13 -2.80 -3.18
CA VAL A 294 -7.02 -3.19 -2.29
C VAL A 294 -7.42 -4.38 -1.39
N PRO A 295 -6.47 -5.23 -0.97
CA PRO A 295 -6.75 -6.25 0.01
C PRO A 295 -6.97 -5.61 1.39
N LEU A 296 -7.86 -6.18 2.22
CA LEU A 296 -7.99 -5.83 3.62
C LEU A 296 -8.22 -7.07 4.46
N LEU A 297 -7.36 -7.25 5.45
CA LEU A 297 -7.36 -8.35 6.38
C LEU A 297 -7.33 -7.84 7.82
N PHE A 298 -8.22 -8.38 8.66
CA PHE A 298 -8.14 -8.26 10.12
C PHE A 298 -8.00 -9.67 10.70
N ALA A 299 -6.96 -9.93 11.49
CA ALA A 299 -6.72 -11.23 12.10
C ALA A 299 -6.23 -11.10 13.54
N GLY A 300 -6.39 -12.16 14.33
CA GLY A 300 -5.97 -12.18 15.73
C GLY A 300 -7.00 -11.62 16.69
N TYR A 301 -6.59 -10.76 17.63
CA TYR A 301 -7.48 -10.22 18.66
C TYR A 301 -8.76 -9.62 18.07
N GLY A 302 -9.90 -10.05 18.58
CA GLY A 302 -11.23 -9.62 18.09
C GLY A 302 -11.64 -10.18 16.71
N CYS A 303 -10.74 -10.87 16.00
CA CYS A 303 -10.95 -11.39 14.65
C CYS A 303 -10.41 -12.81 14.48
N SER A 304 -10.74 -13.71 15.40
CA SER A 304 -10.19 -15.07 15.45
C SER A 304 -10.93 -16.10 14.59
N GLN A 305 -12.05 -15.72 13.98
CA GLN A 305 -12.86 -16.62 13.14
C GLN A 305 -12.70 -16.27 11.67
N LYS A 306 -12.52 -17.30 10.82
CA LYS A 306 -12.49 -17.11 9.37
C LYS A 306 -13.81 -16.53 8.87
N LYS A 307 -13.74 -15.35 8.25
CA LYS A 307 -14.85 -14.74 7.50
C LYS A 307 -14.33 -14.15 6.21
N ILE A 308 -14.96 -14.50 5.08
CA ILE A 308 -14.77 -13.80 3.82
C ILE A 308 -15.99 -12.91 3.62
N ILE A 309 -15.79 -11.60 3.65
CA ILE A 309 -16.83 -10.58 3.56
C ILE A 309 -16.84 -10.05 2.14
N GLY A 310 -17.93 -10.33 1.42
CA GLY A 310 -18.12 -9.95 0.01
C GLY A 310 -18.79 -8.60 -0.20
N ASN A 311 -19.29 -7.97 0.87
CA ASN A 311 -19.86 -6.65 0.78
C ASN A 311 -18.76 -5.64 0.45
N GLN A 312 -19.09 -4.68 -0.43
CA GLN A 312 -18.18 -3.57 -0.71
C GLN A 312 -18.02 -2.69 0.53
N ILE A 313 -16.76 -2.44 0.89
CA ILE A 313 -16.36 -1.53 1.96
C ILE A 313 -15.30 -0.56 1.42
N ARG A 314 -14.96 0.43 2.19
CA ARG A 314 -14.01 1.51 1.81
C ARG A 314 -12.86 1.57 2.82
N THR A 315 -11.70 2.06 2.40
CA THR A 315 -10.57 2.23 3.33
C THR A 315 -10.84 3.25 4.44
N VAL A 316 -11.77 4.18 4.26
CA VAL A 316 -12.21 5.09 5.33
C VAL A 316 -12.89 4.32 6.48
N ASP A 317 -13.48 3.16 6.22
CA ASP A 317 -14.13 2.30 7.22
C ASP A 317 -13.12 1.63 8.17
N ILE A 318 -11.82 1.67 7.86
CA ILE A 318 -10.74 1.10 8.70
C ILE A 318 -10.64 1.84 10.03
N PHE A 319 -10.73 3.17 10.03
CA PHE A 319 -10.67 3.98 11.25
C PHE A 319 -11.71 3.55 12.29
N PRO A 320 -13.03 3.60 12.00
CA PRO A 320 -14.06 3.22 12.97
C PRO A 320 -13.98 1.73 13.33
N THR A 321 -13.66 0.86 12.39
CA THR A 321 -13.52 -0.58 12.62
C THR A 321 -12.40 -0.88 13.61
N LEU A 322 -11.22 -0.28 13.41
CA LEU A 322 -10.07 -0.44 14.29
C LEU A 322 -10.41 -0.02 15.73
N LEU A 323 -10.96 1.20 15.90
CA LEU A 323 -11.28 1.72 17.23
C LEU A 323 -12.38 0.90 17.92
N LYS A 324 -13.40 0.44 17.19
CA LYS A 324 -14.45 -0.46 17.72
C LYS A 324 -13.90 -1.80 18.20
N ILE A 325 -13.00 -2.44 17.43
CA ILE A 325 -12.36 -3.71 17.84
C ILE A 325 -11.53 -3.50 19.12
N LEU A 326 -10.88 -2.36 19.25
CA LEU A 326 -10.08 -2.02 20.43
C LEU A 326 -10.90 -1.52 21.63
N GLY A 327 -12.22 -1.32 21.46
CA GLY A 327 -13.12 -0.80 22.49
C GLY A 327 -12.92 0.69 22.79
N ILE A 328 -12.33 1.44 21.86
CA ILE A 328 -12.03 2.88 21.99
C ILE A 328 -13.24 3.68 21.49
N LYS A 329 -13.76 4.56 22.34
CA LYS A 329 -14.90 5.42 22.00
C LYS A 329 -14.48 6.60 21.14
N PHE A 330 -15.31 6.93 20.17
CA PHE A 330 -15.19 8.12 19.32
C PHE A 330 -16.59 8.57 18.88
N ASP A 331 -16.73 9.79 18.38
CA ASP A 331 -17.97 10.27 17.80
C ASP A 331 -18.12 9.73 16.37
N GLU A 332 -19.00 8.74 16.20
CA GLU A 332 -19.27 8.10 14.89
C GLU A 332 -19.84 9.08 13.87
N ASN A 333 -20.64 10.08 14.31
CA ASN A 333 -21.24 11.08 13.43
C ASN A 333 -20.21 12.05 12.85
N SER A 334 -19.02 12.12 13.44
CA SER A 334 -17.92 12.98 12.97
C SER A 334 -17.08 12.34 11.87
N ARG A 335 -17.44 11.14 11.42
CA ARG A 335 -16.65 10.36 10.42
C ARG A 335 -17.54 9.94 9.24
N ASP A 336 -16.88 9.61 8.13
CA ASP A 336 -17.52 9.13 6.89
C ASP A 336 -17.50 7.59 6.77
N GLY A 337 -16.70 6.96 7.61
CA GLY A 337 -16.53 5.51 7.68
C GLY A 337 -17.47 4.83 8.65
#